data_73714c14a5738a0b00ac0b5091c2212f
#
_entry.id   73714c14a5738a0b00ac0b5091c2212f
#
_cell.length_a   1.000
_cell.length_b   1.000
_cell.length_c   1.000
_cell.angle_alpha   90.00
_cell.angle_beta   90.00
_cell.angle_gamma   90.00
#
_symmetry.space_group_name_H-M   'P 1'
#
loop_
_entity.id
_entity.type
_entity.pdbx_description
1 polymer ?
#
loop_
_entity_poly.entity_id
_entity_poly.type
_entity_poly.pdbx_seq_one_letter_code
_entity_poly.pdbx_strand_id
1 'polypeptide(L)'
;GWFGTVIALFYGLYFLTIDCYYLSVFQVFNANMIEPEMPSWLIVIAVLVVAVYAAWKGVESISRTSVFILVMLLIGFLFILVTSIPHVKSENFKPLLYNGWDQTIQSTMLFLGRSTGLATLAILLPATKGNKKIGFTVWNVVTYLLMSIIMVIMVGVLGNAIQTQMFPIYTLAAISGIGPFQRMDSIFLGIWLMGVFIKIAIDLYLFGSCMQRVFHIKRGGFFIIGGAIAVGL
;
A
#
# COMPACT_ATOMS: atom_id res chain seq x y z
N GLY A 1 -25.92 -17.63 6.19
CA GLY A 1 -25.67 -19.07 6.43
C GLY A 1 -24.23 -19.28 6.88
N TRP A 2 -23.94 -20.40 7.51
CA TRP A 2 -22.63 -20.74 8.11
C TRP A 2 -21.43 -20.57 7.15
N PHE A 3 -21.60 -20.87 5.86
CA PHE A 3 -20.57 -20.68 4.83
C PHE A 3 -20.12 -19.21 4.71
N GLY A 4 -21.07 -18.28 4.74
CA GLY A 4 -20.74 -16.86 4.73
C GLY A 4 -20.02 -16.37 6.00
N THR A 5 -20.26 -17.02 7.14
CA THR A 5 -19.56 -16.75 8.40
C THR A 5 -18.11 -17.25 8.33
N VAL A 6 -17.87 -18.43 7.76
CA VAL A 6 -16.50 -18.96 7.57
C VAL A 6 -15.68 -18.07 6.64
N ILE A 7 -16.28 -17.65 5.52
CA ILE A 7 -15.62 -16.74 4.59
C ILE A 7 -15.30 -15.40 5.27
N ALA A 8 -16.24 -14.83 6.03
CA ALA A 8 -16.02 -13.59 6.75
C ALA A 8 -14.89 -13.71 7.78
N LEU A 9 -14.82 -14.82 8.50
CA LEU A 9 -13.73 -15.08 9.45
C LEU A 9 -12.37 -15.13 8.73
N PHE A 10 -12.30 -15.87 7.61
CA PHE A 10 -11.08 -15.98 6.82
C PHE A 10 -10.59 -14.61 6.31
N TYR A 11 -11.48 -13.80 5.75
CA TYR A 11 -11.13 -12.46 5.30
C TYR A 11 -10.77 -11.53 6.46
N GLY A 12 -11.43 -11.65 7.61
CA GLY A 12 -11.07 -10.89 8.80
C GLY A 12 -9.63 -11.18 9.24
N LEU A 13 -9.26 -12.45 9.38
CA LEU A 13 -7.87 -12.83 9.72
C LEU A 13 -6.87 -12.38 8.65
N TYR A 14 -7.24 -12.49 7.39
CA TYR A 14 -6.43 -12.02 6.27
C TYR A 14 -6.10 -10.53 6.40
N PHE A 15 -7.09 -9.65 6.69
CA PHE A 15 -6.84 -8.22 6.85
C PHE A 15 -5.92 -7.91 8.03
N LEU A 16 -6.09 -8.58 9.18
CA LEU A 16 -5.18 -8.42 10.31
C LEU A 16 -3.75 -8.81 9.96
N THR A 17 -3.57 -9.94 9.29
CA THR A 17 -2.23 -10.40 8.88
C THR A 17 -1.57 -9.40 7.94
N ILE A 18 -2.33 -8.82 7.03
CA ILE A 18 -1.84 -7.80 6.10
C ILE A 18 -1.47 -6.52 6.83
N ASP A 19 -2.27 -6.08 7.80
CA ASP A 19 -1.96 -4.91 8.62
C ASP A 19 -0.69 -5.11 9.46
N CYS A 20 -0.50 -6.29 10.07
CA CYS A 20 0.75 -6.64 10.76
C CYS A 20 1.96 -6.53 9.82
N TYR A 21 1.83 -7.04 8.59
CA TYR A 21 2.88 -6.95 7.59
C TYR A 21 3.20 -5.49 7.23
N TYR A 22 2.19 -4.67 6.92
CA TYR A 22 2.41 -3.25 6.59
C TYR A 22 3.04 -2.48 7.75
N LEU A 23 2.61 -2.74 8.98
CA LEU A 23 3.18 -2.11 10.16
C LEU A 23 4.64 -2.50 10.37
N SER A 24 4.96 -3.79 10.21
CA SER A 24 6.35 -4.28 10.29
C SER A 24 7.24 -3.65 9.23
N VAL A 25 6.78 -3.59 7.97
CA VAL A 25 7.52 -2.91 6.89
C VAL A 25 7.74 -1.43 7.23
N PHE A 26 6.73 -0.78 7.80
CA PHE A 26 6.83 0.62 8.18
C PHE A 26 7.81 0.85 9.34
N GLN A 27 7.83 -0.03 10.35
CA GLN A 27 8.82 0.01 11.44
C GLN A 27 10.24 -0.14 10.91
N VAL A 28 10.47 -1.14 10.05
CA VAL A 28 11.78 -1.38 9.43
C VAL A 28 12.22 -0.18 8.59
N PHE A 29 11.29 0.41 7.83
CA PHE A 29 11.56 1.61 7.05
C PHE A 29 11.96 2.79 7.94
N ASN A 30 11.21 3.04 9.01
CA ASN A 30 11.51 4.14 9.91
C ASN A 30 12.87 3.98 10.59
N ALA A 31 13.17 2.78 11.10
CA ALA A 31 14.42 2.50 11.79
C ALA A 31 15.66 2.63 10.88
N ASN A 32 15.52 2.38 9.56
CA ASN A 32 16.64 2.43 8.64
C ASN A 32 16.77 3.74 7.87
N MET A 33 15.66 4.48 7.66
CA MET A 33 15.64 5.62 6.72
C MET A 33 15.32 6.96 7.37
N ILE A 34 14.63 6.97 8.52
CA ILE A 34 14.16 8.23 9.13
C ILE A 34 14.92 8.50 10.44
N GLU A 35 14.66 7.71 11.46
CA GLU A 35 15.11 7.96 12.82
C GLU A 35 15.43 6.64 13.54
N PRO A 36 16.70 6.20 13.52
CA PRO A 36 17.11 4.95 14.15
C PRO A 36 16.92 4.92 15.68
N GLU A 37 16.97 6.09 16.33
CA GLU A 37 16.87 6.20 17.79
C GLU A 37 15.42 6.25 18.28
N MET A 38 14.45 6.44 17.39
CA MET A 38 13.03 6.53 17.77
C MET A 38 12.47 5.14 18.13
N PRO A 39 11.86 4.98 19.31
CA PRO A 39 11.28 3.70 19.69
C PRO A 39 10.17 3.27 18.72
N SER A 40 10.29 2.10 18.13
CA SER A 40 9.36 1.58 17.10
C SER A 40 7.90 1.55 17.58
N TRP A 41 7.67 1.25 18.88
CA TRP A 41 6.32 1.19 19.45
C TRP A 41 5.58 2.53 19.42
N LEU A 42 6.30 3.65 19.50
CA LEU A 42 5.71 4.99 19.47
C LEU A 42 5.06 5.27 18.11
N ILE A 43 5.75 4.85 17.04
CA ILE A 43 5.27 4.98 15.67
C ILE A 43 4.06 4.09 15.44
N VAL A 44 4.12 2.84 15.92
CA VAL A 44 3.00 1.89 15.82
C VAL A 44 1.75 2.47 16.48
N ILE A 45 1.87 2.99 17.70
CA ILE A 45 0.74 3.60 18.41
C ILE A 45 0.21 4.81 17.63
N ALA A 46 1.07 5.70 17.15
CA ALA A 46 0.65 6.88 16.40
C ALA A 46 -0.14 6.49 15.14
N VAL A 47 0.38 5.53 14.36
CA VAL A 47 -0.28 5.01 13.16
C VAL A 47 -1.63 4.39 13.50
N LEU A 48 -1.67 3.51 14.52
CA LEU A 48 -2.90 2.81 14.89
C LEU A 48 -3.97 3.74 15.45
N VAL A 49 -3.62 4.74 16.25
CA VAL A 49 -4.58 5.72 16.78
C VAL A 49 -5.29 6.45 15.65
N VAL A 50 -4.53 6.94 14.65
CA VAL A 50 -5.11 7.64 13.49
C VAL A 50 -5.93 6.68 12.64
N ALA A 51 -5.45 5.46 12.39
CA ALA A 51 -6.15 4.46 11.59
C ALA A 51 -7.46 4.01 12.26
N VAL A 52 -7.47 3.77 13.57
CA VAL A 52 -8.67 3.42 14.35
C VAL A 52 -9.68 4.56 14.31
N TYR A 53 -9.24 5.80 14.48
CA TYR A 53 -10.12 6.96 14.39
C TYR A 53 -10.80 7.04 13.01
N ALA A 54 -10.02 6.90 11.93
CA ALA A 54 -10.55 6.90 10.57
C ALA A 54 -11.50 5.72 10.31
N ALA A 55 -11.14 4.51 10.75
CA ALA A 55 -11.98 3.32 10.64
C ALA A 55 -13.30 3.47 11.39
N TRP A 56 -13.28 4.10 12.56
CA TRP A 56 -14.49 4.36 13.36
C TRP A 56 -15.44 5.35 12.68
N LYS A 57 -14.90 6.35 11.98
CA LYS A 57 -15.71 7.29 11.19
C LYS A 57 -16.38 6.65 9.98
N GLY A 58 -15.94 5.46 9.59
CA GLY A 58 -16.54 4.65 8.55
C GLY A 58 -15.99 4.88 7.15
N VAL A 59 -16.41 4.02 6.22
CA VAL A 59 -15.89 3.95 4.86
C VAL A 59 -16.05 5.26 4.07
N GLU A 60 -17.08 6.03 4.32
CA GLU A 60 -17.28 7.31 3.62
C GLU A 60 -16.20 8.34 3.97
N SER A 61 -15.86 8.46 5.24
CA SER A 61 -14.78 9.34 5.70
C SER A 61 -13.42 8.90 5.12
N ILE A 62 -13.11 7.60 5.19
CA ILE A 62 -11.88 7.04 4.61
C ILE A 62 -11.83 7.32 3.11
N SER A 63 -12.93 7.09 2.39
CA SER A 63 -13.00 7.30 0.93
C SER A 63 -12.76 8.76 0.53
N ARG A 64 -13.34 9.72 1.24
CA ARG A 64 -13.12 11.16 0.96
C ARG A 64 -11.67 11.56 1.19
N THR A 65 -11.07 11.10 2.29
CA THR A 65 -9.65 11.37 2.60
C THR A 65 -8.73 10.68 1.60
N SER A 66 -9.05 9.44 1.18
CA SER A 66 -8.23 8.69 0.23
C SER A 66 -8.18 9.33 -1.15
N VAL A 67 -9.25 10.01 -1.61
CA VAL A 67 -9.22 10.75 -2.89
C VAL A 67 -8.21 11.89 -2.83
N PHE A 68 -8.17 12.66 -1.75
CA PHE A 68 -7.20 13.73 -1.56
C PHE A 68 -5.76 13.18 -1.55
N ILE A 69 -5.53 12.13 -0.77
CA ILE A 69 -4.20 11.48 -0.68
C ILE A 69 -3.80 10.88 -2.03
N LEU A 70 -4.74 10.28 -2.78
CA LEU A 70 -4.47 9.75 -4.12
C LEU A 70 -3.99 10.84 -5.08
N VAL A 71 -4.63 12.01 -5.07
CA VAL A 71 -4.21 13.14 -5.92
C VAL A 71 -2.79 13.58 -5.55
N MET A 72 -2.48 13.70 -4.25
CA MET A 72 -1.13 14.04 -3.78
C MET A 72 -0.10 12.97 -4.16
N LEU A 73 -0.46 11.68 -4.02
CA LEU A 73 0.37 10.55 -4.46
C LEU A 73 0.65 10.60 -5.96
N LEU A 74 -0.36 10.86 -6.77
CA LEU A 74 -0.18 10.94 -8.23
C LEU A 74 0.73 12.11 -8.62
N ILE A 75 0.58 13.28 -7.99
CA ILE A 75 1.44 14.45 -8.25
C ILE A 75 2.88 14.12 -7.85
N GLY A 76 3.10 13.62 -6.63
CA GLY A 76 4.45 13.25 -6.16
C GLY A 76 5.08 12.16 -7.01
N PHE A 77 4.29 11.18 -7.42
CA PHE A 77 4.72 10.10 -8.30
C PHE A 77 5.13 10.61 -9.69
N LEU A 78 4.29 11.42 -10.33
CA LEU A 78 4.62 12.03 -11.61
C LEU A 78 5.88 12.88 -11.53
N PHE A 79 6.06 13.61 -10.44
CA PHE A 79 7.25 14.40 -10.22
C PHE A 79 8.50 13.51 -10.18
N ILE A 80 8.50 12.45 -9.37
CA ILE A 80 9.62 11.49 -9.28
C ILE A 80 9.89 10.87 -10.65
N LEU A 81 8.85 10.47 -11.40
CA LEU A 81 9.01 9.90 -12.72
C LEU A 81 9.73 10.87 -13.69
N VAL A 82 9.23 12.09 -13.77
CA VAL A 82 9.79 13.10 -14.69
C VAL A 82 11.23 13.43 -14.35
N THR A 83 11.55 13.60 -13.06
CA THR A 83 12.91 13.93 -12.62
C THR A 83 13.89 12.75 -12.72
N SER A 84 13.38 11.52 -12.74
CA SER A 84 14.19 10.31 -12.90
C SER A 84 14.54 9.99 -14.36
N ILE A 85 13.75 10.46 -15.33
CA ILE A 85 13.97 10.16 -16.77
C ILE A 85 15.41 10.46 -17.22
N PRO A 86 16.03 11.61 -16.88
CA PRO A 86 17.40 11.92 -17.31
C PRO A 86 18.47 10.95 -16.76
N HIS A 87 18.16 10.23 -15.69
CA HIS A 87 19.05 9.26 -15.05
C HIS A 87 18.89 7.84 -15.58
N VAL A 88 17.95 7.60 -16.48
CA VAL A 88 17.71 6.29 -17.08
C VAL A 88 18.85 5.93 -18.04
N LYS A 89 19.47 4.78 -17.79
CA LYS A 89 20.53 4.21 -18.64
C LYS A 89 20.00 3.00 -19.39
N SER A 90 20.08 3.02 -20.72
CA SER A 90 19.60 1.92 -21.57
C SER A 90 20.38 0.60 -21.32
N GLU A 91 21.62 0.70 -20.85
CA GLU A 91 22.44 -0.46 -20.50
C GLU A 91 21.87 -1.28 -19.35
N ASN A 92 21.14 -0.63 -18.42
CA ASN A 92 20.54 -1.29 -17.28
C ASN A 92 19.41 -2.28 -17.65
N PHE A 93 18.89 -2.20 -18.88
CA PHE A 93 17.90 -3.14 -19.39
C PHE A 93 18.49 -4.39 -20.04
N LYS A 94 19.83 -4.49 -20.12
CA LYS A 94 20.49 -5.63 -20.74
C LYS A 94 21.16 -6.52 -19.67
N PRO A 95 21.07 -7.87 -19.87
CA PRO A 95 20.31 -8.58 -20.89
C PRO A 95 18.82 -8.72 -20.54
N LEU A 96 17.95 -8.45 -21.51
CA LEU A 96 16.51 -8.69 -21.37
C LEU A 96 16.24 -10.19 -21.24
N LEU A 97 15.35 -10.58 -20.31
CA LEU A 97 14.91 -11.96 -20.10
C LEU A 97 16.07 -12.95 -19.80
N TYR A 98 17.13 -12.49 -19.13
CA TYR A 98 18.29 -13.30 -18.78
C TYR A 98 17.90 -14.62 -18.09
N ASN A 99 16.90 -14.60 -17.25
CA ASN A 99 16.41 -15.76 -16.50
C ASN A 99 15.31 -16.55 -17.23
N GLY A 100 14.99 -16.20 -18.46
CA GLY A 100 13.98 -16.87 -19.27
C GLY A 100 12.55 -16.51 -18.93
N TRP A 101 11.60 -17.04 -19.72
CA TRP A 101 10.17 -16.78 -19.57
C TRP A 101 9.58 -17.41 -18.31
N ASP A 102 10.06 -18.57 -17.88
CA ASP A 102 9.49 -19.29 -16.71
C ASP A 102 9.64 -18.47 -15.44
N GLN A 103 10.79 -17.87 -15.18
CA GLN A 103 10.99 -17.01 -14.03
C GLN A 103 10.16 -15.71 -14.12
N THR A 104 9.98 -15.18 -15.31
CA THR A 104 9.15 -13.99 -15.54
C THR A 104 7.69 -14.29 -15.20
N ILE A 105 7.16 -15.42 -15.67
CA ILE A 105 5.80 -15.87 -15.37
C ILE A 105 5.64 -16.10 -13.86
N GLN A 106 6.56 -16.80 -13.22
CA GLN A 106 6.52 -17.06 -11.79
C GLN A 106 6.53 -15.77 -10.96
N SER A 107 7.42 -14.82 -11.30
CA SER A 107 7.48 -13.50 -10.65
C SER A 107 6.19 -12.71 -10.84
N THR A 108 5.59 -12.77 -12.02
CA THR A 108 4.31 -12.12 -12.32
C THR A 108 3.18 -12.72 -11.49
N MET A 109 3.11 -14.04 -11.36
CA MET A 109 2.12 -14.73 -10.52
C MET A 109 2.27 -14.37 -9.05
N LEU A 110 3.52 -14.31 -8.54
CA LEU A 110 3.80 -13.87 -7.18
C LEU A 110 3.38 -12.41 -6.94
N PHE A 111 3.64 -11.53 -7.89
CA PHE A 111 3.23 -10.12 -7.81
C PHE A 111 1.70 -9.96 -7.78
N LEU A 112 1.00 -10.68 -8.64
CA LEU A 112 -0.47 -10.71 -8.65
C LEU A 112 -1.04 -11.28 -7.33
N GLY A 113 -0.44 -12.35 -6.81
CA GLY A 113 -0.84 -12.96 -5.53
C GLY A 113 -0.67 -12.04 -4.32
N ARG A 114 0.27 -11.11 -4.36
CA ARG A 114 0.48 -10.09 -3.33
C ARG A 114 -0.46 -8.88 -3.44
N SER A 115 -1.29 -8.81 -4.47
CA SER A 115 -2.24 -7.71 -4.69
C SER A 115 -3.41 -7.76 -3.69
N THR A 116 -3.22 -7.19 -2.51
CA THR A 116 -4.24 -7.12 -1.44
C THR A 116 -5.45 -6.27 -1.83
N GLY A 117 -5.29 -5.36 -2.78
CA GLY A 117 -6.35 -4.48 -3.27
C GLY A 117 -7.55 -5.20 -3.86
N LEU A 118 -7.34 -6.38 -4.48
CA LEU A 118 -8.44 -7.17 -5.03
C LEU A 118 -9.38 -7.69 -3.94
N ALA A 119 -8.84 -8.15 -2.80
CA ALA A 119 -9.63 -8.59 -1.65
C ALA A 119 -10.44 -7.44 -1.02
N THR A 120 -9.80 -6.29 -0.85
CA THR A 120 -10.44 -5.06 -0.36
C THR A 120 -11.61 -4.65 -1.27
N LEU A 121 -11.39 -4.63 -2.59
CA LEU A 121 -12.42 -4.29 -3.57
C LEU A 121 -13.58 -5.30 -3.58
N ALA A 122 -13.29 -6.59 -3.52
CA ALA A 122 -14.33 -7.62 -3.53
C ALA A 122 -15.34 -7.42 -2.40
N ILE A 123 -14.89 -7.00 -1.22
CA ILE A 123 -15.77 -6.74 -0.07
C ILE A 123 -16.45 -5.38 -0.16
N LEU A 124 -15.79 -4.36 -0.70
CA LEU A 124 -16.35 -3.01 -0.84
C LEU A 124 -17.28 -2.86 -2.05
N LEU A 125 -17.14 -3.72 -3.06
CA LEU A 125 -17.91 -3.62 -4.30
C LEU A 125 -19.44 -3.54 -4.09
N PRO A 126 -20.07 -4.27 -3.16
CA PRO A 126 -21.50 -4.12 -2.87
C PRO A 126 -21.88 -2.74 -2.37
N ALA A 127 -20.99 -2.06 -1.63
CA ALA A 127 -21.23 -0.74 -1.04
C ALA A 127 -21.00 0.42 -2.04
N THR A 128 -20.36 0.16 -3.19
CA THR A 128 -20.08 1.20 -4.19
C THR A 128 -21.32 1.54 -5.03
N LYS A 129 -21.48 2.83 -5.35
CA LYS A 129 -22.52 3.34 -6.25
C LYS A 129 -21.93 3.54 -7.66
N GLY A 130 -22.78 3.44 -8.70
CA GLY A 130 -22.38 3.66 -10.09
C GLY A 130 -22.07 2.39 -10.87
N ASN A 131 -21.41 2.53 -12.03
CA ASN A 131 -21.04 1.38 -12.88
C ASN A 131 -19.83 0.65 -12.31
N LYS A 132 -20.11 -0.40 -11.52
CA LYS A 132 -19.10 -1.18 -10.80
C LYS A 132 -18.09 -1.86 -11.72
N LYS A 133 -18.51 -2.32 -12.89
CA LYS A 133 -17.63 -2.99 -13.86
C LYS A 133 -16.59 -2.01 -14.42
N ILE A 134 -17.04 -0.85 -14.87
CA ILE A 134 -16.12 0.17 -15.43
C ILE A 134 -15.18 0.66 -14.34
N GLY A 135 -15.68 1.00 -13.15
CA GLY A 135 -14.86 1.45 -12.03
C GLY A 135 -13.78 0.45 -11.64
N PHE A 136 -14.14 -0.84 -11.54
CA PHE A 136 -13.21 -1.92 -11.22
C PHE A 136 -12.13 -2.09 -12.32
N THR A 137 -12.54 -2.11 -13.59
CA THR A 137 -11.61 -2.27 -14.71
C THR A 137 -10.65 -1.09 -14.81
N VAL A 138 -11.15 0.15 -14.76
CA VAL A 138 -10.33 1.35 -14.81
C VAL A 138 -9.34 1.38 -13.66
N TRP A 139 -9.79 1.09 -12.44
CA TRP A 139 -8.91 1.06 -11.27
C TRP A 139 -7.77 0.05 -11.45
N ASN A 140 -8.07 -1.18 -11.87
CA ASN A 140 -7.04 -2.20 -12.10
C ASN A 140 -6.05 -1.78 -13.18
N VAL A 141 -6.55 -1.36 -14.35
CA VAL A 141 -5.70 -0.96 -15.48
C VAL A 141 -4.77 0.19 -15.07
N VAL A 142 -5.31 1.24 -14.45
CA VAL A 142 -4.51 2.40 -14.02
C VAL A 142 -3.46 1.99 -12.98
N THR A 143 -3.84 1.19 -11.98
CA THR A 143 -2.92 0.76 -10.93
C THR A 143 -1.76 -0.06 -11.49
N TYR A 144 -2.05 -1.08 -12.30
CA TYR A 144 -0.99 -1.92 -12.85
C TYR A 144 -0.14 -1.19 -13.89
N LEU A 145 -0.71 -0.27 -14.66
CA LEU A 145 0.04 0.58 -15.57
C LEU A 145 1.01 1.50 -14.82
N LEU A 146 0.55 2.17 -13.77
CA LEU A 146 1.42 3.01 -12.93
C LEU A 146 2.54 2.19 -12.28
N MET A 147 2.22 1.01 -11.73
CA MET A 147 3.22 0.11 -11.14
C MET A 147 4.24 -0.36 -12.19
N SER A 148 3.81 -0.67 -13.40
CA SER A 148 4.72 -1.07 -14.49
C SER A 148 5.67 0.08 -14.88
N ILE A 149 5.15 1.30 -15.00
CA ILE A 149 5.96 2.47 -15.33
C ILE A 149 7.04 2.71 -14.27
N ILE A 150 6.68 2.66 -12.98
CA ILE A 150 7.67 2.88 -11.91
C ILE A 150 8.73 1.78 -11.90
N MET A 151 8.34 0.52 -12.13
CA MET A 151 9.30 -0.59 -12.21
C MET A 151 10.29 -0.40 -13.35
N VAL A 152 9.82 0.00 -14.54
CA VAL A 152 10.69 0.28 -15.69
C VAL A 152 11.68 1.40 -15.35
N ILE A 153 11.23 2.50 -14.76
CA ILE A 153 12.12 3.61 -14.39
C ILE A 153 13.09 3.20 -13.29
N MET A 154 12.64 2.47 -12.26
CA MET A 154 13.53 1.94 -11.23
C MET A 154 14.64 1.08 -11.81
N VAL A 155 14.31 0.15 -12.71
CA VAL A 155 15.31 -0.69 -13.39
C VAL A 155 16.23 0.18 -14.23
N GLY A 156 15.70 1.13 -14.98
CA GLY A 156 16.49 2.02 -15.83
C GLY A 156 17.46 2.90 -15.05
N VAL A 157 17.10 3.38 -13.86
CA VAL A 157 17.93 4.26 -13.03
C VAL A 157 18.89 3.47 -12.15
N LEU A 158 18.39 2.48 -11.41
CA LEU A 158 19.14 1.75 -10.40
C LEU A 158 19.91 0.53 -10.96
N GLY A 159 19.44 -0.05 -12.08
CA GLY A 159 20.04 -1.24 -12.66
C GLY A 159 20.17 -2.37 -11.63
N ASN A 160 21.36 -3.00 -11.56
CA ASN A 160 21.63 -4.10 -10.62
C ASN A 160 21.60 -3.65 -9.14
N ALA A 161 21.77 -2.37 -8.85
CA ALA A 161 21.70 -1.87 -7.47
C ALA A 161 20.31 -2.04 -6.85
N ILE A 162 19.26 -2.24 -7.66
CA ILE A 162 17.91 -2.50 -7.18
C ILE A 162 17.82 -3.70 -6.24
N GLN A 163 18.68 -4.71 -6.47
CA GLN A 163 18.71 -5.95 -5.67
C GLN A 163 19.31 -5.75 -4.27
N THR A 164 20.14 -4.74 -4.09
CA THR A 164 20.80 -4.42 -2.83
C THR A 164 20.05 -3.38 -2.02
N GLN A 165 19.05 -2.71 -2.62
CA GLN A 165 18.27 -1.69 -1.95
C GLN A 165 17.08 -2.29 -1.21
N MET A 166 16.96 -1.96 0.07
CA MET A 166 15.81 -2.39 0.88
C MET A 166 14.52 -1.69 0.47
N PHE A 167 14.63 -0.41 0.09
CA PHE A 167 13.51 0.42 -0.35
C PHE A 167 13.84 1.15 -1.68
N PRO A 168 13.79 0.44 -2.82
CA PRO A 168 14.22 1.00 -4.11
C PRO A 168 13.47 2.27 -4.55
N ILE A 169 12.18 2.37 -4.22
CA ILE A 169 11.36 3.55 -4.55
C ILE A 169 11.85 4.78 -3.75
N TYR A 170 12.20 4.60 -2.49
CA TYR A 170 12.77 5.67 -1.67
C TYR A 170 14.12 6.12 -2.23
N THR A 171 14.98 5.18 -2.60
CA THR A 171 16.28 5.48 -3.24
C THR A 171 16.08 6.24 -4.55
N LEU A 172 15.09 5.85 -5.35
CA LEU A 172 14.73 6.58 -6.57
C LEU A 172 14.31 8.02 -6.27
N ALA A 173 13.46 8.23 -5.25
CA ALA A 173 13.04 9.55 -4.80
C ALA A 173 14.21 10.41 -4.27
N ALA A 174 15.18 9.78 -3.60
CA ALA A 174 16.37 10.46 -3.09
C ALA A 174 17.33 10.91 -4.20
N ILE A 175 17.40 10.17 -5.31
CA ILE A 175 18.20 10.53 -6.51
C ILE A 175 17.47 11.58 -7.34
N SER A 176 16.14 11.63 -7.26
CA SER A 176 15.30 12.56 -8.03
C SER A 176 15.45 13.97 -7.46
N GLY A 177 15.75 14.94 -8.32
CA GLY A 177 15.85 16.34 -7.93
C GLY A 177 15.93 17.27 -9.13
N ILE A 178 15.49 18.51 -8.96
CA ILE A 178 15.61 19.56 -9.97
C ILE A 178 16.14 20.83 -9.30
N GLY A 179 17.29 21.31 -9.75
CA GLY A 179 17.87 22.58 -9.27
C GLY A 179 18.04 22.62 -7.75
N PRO A 180 17.42 23.58 -7.05
CA PRO A 180 17.53 23.70 -5.60
C PRO A 180 16.80 22.58 -4.83
N PHE A 181 15.84 21.88 -5.45
CA PHE A 181 15.13 20.73 -4.87
C PHE A 181 15.89 19.44 -5.14
N GLN A 182 17.00 19.23 -4.44
CA GLN A 182 17.88 18.07 -4.65
C GLN A 182 17.42 16.79 -3.95
N ARG A 183 16.43 16.89 -3.04
CA ARG A 183 15.96 15.74 -2.25
C ARG A 183 14.45 15.75 -2.14
N MET A 184 13.82 14.84 -2.87
CA MET A 184 12.36 14.65 -2.88
C MET A 184 11.92 13.49 -1.99
N ASP A 185 12.87 12.82 -1.36
CA ASP A 185 12.65 11.70 -0.45
C ASP A 185 11.71 12.04 0.71
N SER A 186 11.86 13.23 1.31
CA SER A 186 11.01 13.67 2.42
C SER A 186 9.55 13.90 2.02
N ILE A 187 9.31 14.44 0.82
CA ILE A 187 7.96 14.64 0.28
C ILE A 187 7.33 13.28 -0.04
N PHE A 188 8.08 12.41 -0.72
CA PHE A 188 7.64 11.04 -1.00
C PHE A 188 7.26 10.31 0.27
N LEU A 189 8.09 10.42 1.30
CA LEU A 189 7.89 9.80 2.60
C LEU A 189 6.58 10.26 3.26
N GLY A 190 6.33 11.58 3.29
CA GLY A 190 5.09 12.12 3.86
C GLY A 190 3.84 11.60 3.14
N ILE A 191 3.87 11.56 1.81
CA ILE A 191 2.74 11.10 1.00
C ILE A 191 2.56 9.57 1.14
N TRP A 192 3.65 8.81 1.13
CA TRP A 192 3.62 7.35 1.31
C TRP A 192 3.07 6.97 2.69
N LEU A 193 3.48 7.69 3.74
CA LEU A 193 2.98 7.51 5.10
C LEU A 193 1.46 7.70 5.18
N MET A 194 0.93 8.75 4.52
CA MET A 194 -0.53 8.96 4.44
C MET A 194 -1.22 7.77 3.74
N GLY A 195 -0.60 7.19 2.71
CA GLY A 195 -1.10 5.98 2.04
C GLY A 195 -1.16 4.77 2.99
N VAL A 196 -0.13 4.57 3.83
CA VAL A 196 -0.10 3.50 4.83
C VAL A 196 -1.22 3.68 5.86
N PHE A 197 -1.45 4.89 6.37
CA PHE A 197 -2.56 5.18 7.28
C PHE A 197 -3.92 4.80 6.69
N ILE A 198 -4.18 5.20 5.44
CA ILE A 198 -5.44 4.88 4.76
C ILE A 198 -5.57 3.36 4.56
N LYS A 199 -4.48 2.68 4.21
CA LYS A 199 -4.49 1.22 4.03
C LYS A 199 -4.86 0.50 5.32
N ILE A 200 -4.21 0.81 6.42
CA ILE A 200 -4.51 0.22 7.72
C ILE A 200 -5.94 0.59 8.18
N ALA A 201 -6.36 1.84 7.98
CA ALA A 201 -7.71 2.26 8.34
C ALA A 201 -8.81 1.49 7.60
N ILE A 202 -8.64 1.26 6.30
CA ILE A 202 -9.63 0.50 5.52
C ILE A 202 -9.63 -0.98 5.90
N ASP A 203 -8.47 -1.58 6.13
CA ASP A 203 -8.37 -2.99 6.49
C ASP A 203 -8.95 -3.25 7.89
N LEU A 204 -8.70 -2.37 8.87
CA LEU A 204 -9.36 -2.42 10.19
C LEU A 204 -10.88 -2.25 10.10
N TYR A 205 -11.37 -1.36 9.24
CA TYR A 205 -12.80 -1.21 8.98
C TYR A 205 -13.40 -2.49 8.39
N LEU A 206 -12.72 -3.10 7.42
CA LEU A 206 -13.16 -4.34 6.79
C LEU A 206 -13.11 -5.51 7.77
N PHE A 207 -12.05 -5.60 8.59
CA PHE A 207 -11.98 -6.56 9.69
C PHE A 207 -13.18 -6.41 10.63
N GLY A 208 -13.47 -5.19 11.09
CA GLY A 208 -14.63 -4.91 11.93
C GLY A 208 -15.94 -5.34 11.29
N SER A 209 -16.11 -5.09 10.00
CA SER A 209 -17.29 -5.49 9.21
C SER A 209 -17.42 -7.01 9.08
N CYS A 210 -16.29 -7.71 8.89
CA CYS A 210 -16.25 -9.17 8.87
C CYS A 210 -16.63 -9.76 10.24
N MET A 211 -16.10 -9.22 11.33
CA MET A 211 -16.38 -9.69 12.69
C MET A 211 -17.86 -9.42 13.09
N GLN A 212 -18.43 -8.30 12.68
CA GLN A 212 -19.88 -8.05 12.86
C GLN A 212 -20.72 -9.17 12.24
N ARG A 213 -20.32 -9.62 11.04
CA ARG A 213 -21.03 -10.70 10.34
C ARG A 213 -20.85 -12.05 11.03
N VAL A 214 -19.64 -12.33 11.56
CA VAL A 214 -19.31 -13.57 12.27
C VAL A 214 -20.12 -13.68 13.58
N PHE A 215 -20.12 -12.61 14.37
CA PHE A 215 -20.75 -12.59 15.69
C PHE A 215 -22.20 -12.10 15.68
N HIS A 216 -22.75 -11.71 14.52
CA HIS A 216 -24.10 -11.17 14.36
C HIS A 216 -24.37 -9.92 15.23
N ILE A 217 -23.34 -9.11 15.52
CA ILE A 217 -23.40 -7.92 16.36
C ILE A 217 -23.48 -6.67 15.48
N LYS A 218 -24.41 -5.76 15.77
CA LYS A 218 -24.59 -4.52 14.99
C LYS A 218 -23.52 -3.44 15.23
N ARG A 219 -22.84 -3.46 16.38
CA ARG A 219 -21.83 -2.47 16.75
C ARG A 219 -20.41 -3.01 16.49
N GLY A 220 -19.76 -2.54 15.41
CA GLY A 220 -18.42 -2.99 15.00
C GLY A 220 -17.25 -2.26 15.63
N GLY A 221 -17.45 -1.18 16.34
CA GLY A 221 -16.37 -0.37 16.90
C GLY A 221 -15.44 -1.13 17.85
N PHE A 222 -15.98 -2.07 18.63
CA PHE A 222 -15.20 -2.95 19.50
C PHE A 222 -14.21 -3.82 18.73
N PHE A 223 -14.63 -4.34 17.57
CA PHE A 223 -13.76 -5.19 16.76
C PHE A 223 -12.64 -4.39 16.10
N ILE A 224 -12.89 -3.14 15.71
CA ILE A 224 -11.86 -2.25 15.16
C ILE A 224 -10.76 -2.01 16.20
N ILE A 225 -11.14 -1.71 17.45
CA ILE A 225 -10.17 -1.51 18.54
C ILE A 225 -9.44 -2.82 18.85
N GLY A 226 -10.19 -3.94 18.98
CA GLY A 226 -9.59 -5.25 19.23
C GLY A 226 -8.62 -5.68 18.13
N GLY A 227 -8.96 -5.42 16.86
CA GLY A 227 -8.08 -5.64 15.71
C GLY A 227 -6.81 -4.79 15.77
N ALA A 228 -6.94 -3.51 16.10
CA ALA A 228 -5.79 -2.61 16.23
C ALA A 228 -4.84 -3.05 17.36
N ILE A 229 -5.37 -3.50 18.49
CA ILE A 229 -4.55 -4.06 19.58
C ILE A 229 -3.83 -5.32 19.12
N ALA A 230 -4.53 -6.23 18.42
CA ALA A 230 -3.94 -7.46 17.91
C ALA A 230 -2.83 -7.22 16.87
N VAL A 231 -2.94 -6.15 16.08
CA VAL A 231 -1.92 -5.75 15.08
C VAL A 231 -0.74 -5.02 15.74
N GLY A 232 -0.96 -4.34 16.86
CA GLY A 232 0.07 -3.58 17.58
C GLY A 232 0.91 -4.40 18.56
N LEU A 233 0.51 -5.64 18.87
CA LEU A 233 1.24 -6.60 19.72
C LEU A 233 2.23 -7.42 18.89
#